data_bb7713c2fb87844b2549effa496d7b3f
#
_entry.id   bb7713c2fb87844b2549effa496d7b3f
#
_cell.length_a   1.000
_cell.length_b   1.000
_cell.length_c   1.000
_cell.angle_alpha   90.00
_cell.angle_beta   90.00
_cell.angle_gamma   90.00
#
_symmetry.space_group_name_H-M   'P 1'
#
loop_
_entity.id
_entity.type
_entity.pdbx_description
1 polymer ?
#
loop_
_entity_poly.entity_id
_entity_poly.type
_entity_poly.pdbx_seq_one_letter_code
_entity_poly.pdbx_strand_id
1 'polypeptide(L)' 'MYKKFAVLLEKNNKTAYRVSKDTKIPQSVLSDWKRGRSNPKVDKLKILADYFSVPIEYFLDDSAPQS' A
#
# COMPACT_ATOMS: atom_id res chain seq x y z
N MET A 1 -2.49 2.36 7.29
CA MET A 1 -2.25 2.30 5.85
C MET A 1 -2.40 0.89 5.28
N TYR A 2 -1.90 -0.13 5.94
CA TYR A 2 -1.90 -1.47 5.38
C TYR A 2 -3.30 -1.99 5.05
N LYS A 3 -4.29 -1.64 5.86
CA LYS A 3 -5.66 -2.08 5.59
C LYS A 3 -6.14 -1.60 4.23
N LYS A 4 -5.82 -0.37 3.87
CA LYS A 4 -6.22 0.16 2.56
C LYS A 4 -5.46 -0.55 1.44
N PHE A 5 -4.19 -0.84 1.67
CA PHE A 5 -3.40 -1.60 0.71
C PHE A 5 -4.00 -2.99 0.51
N ALA A 6 -4.38 -3.65 1.60
CA ALA A 6 -4.97 -4.98 1.51
C ALA A 6 -6.30 -4.97 0.74
N VAL A 7 -7.10 -3.92 0.92
CA VAL A 7 -8.35 -3.79 0.17
C VAL A 7 -8.06 -3.68 -1.31
N LEU A 8 -7.02 -2.92 -1.68
CA LEU A 8 -6.67 -2.80 -3.09
C LEU A 8 -6.15 -4.11 -3.67
N LEU A 9 -5.41 -4.88 -2.89
CA LEU A 9 -4.98 -6.20 -3.34
C LEU A 9 -6.19 -7.07 -3.69
N GLU A 10 -7.16 -7.08 -2.80
CA GLU A 10 -8.36 -7.89 -2.99
C GLU A 10 -9.18 -7.40 -4.19
N LYS A 11 -9.40 -6.10 -4.27
CA LYS A 11 -10.18 -5.53 -5.35
C LYS A 11 -9.55 -5.78 -6.72
N ASN A 12 -8.23 -5.80 -6.77
CA ASN A 12 -7.52 -5.98 -8.03
C ASN A 12 -7.05 -7.41 -8.24
N ASN A 13 -7.44 -8.30 -7.35
CA ASN A 13 -7.09 -9.72 -7.44
C ASN A 13 -5.58 -9.91 -7.55
N LYS A 14 -4.85 -9.21 -6.70
CA LYS A 14 -3.40 -9.28 -6.68
C LYS A 14 -2.90 -9.70 -5.30
N THR A 15 -1.68 -10.23 -5.27
CA THR A 15 -1.03 -10.62 -4.02
C THR A 15 0.08 -9.64 -3.71
N ALA A 16 0.53 -9.64 -2.44
CA ALA A 16 1.67 -8.82 -2.05
C ALA A 16 2.91 -9.20 -2.85
N TYR A 17 3.07 -10.50 -3.14
CA TYR A 17 4.19 -10.95 -3.95
C TYR A 17 4.17 -10.29 -5.33
N ARG A 18 3.00 -10.27 -5.96
CA ARG A 18 2.87 -9.67 -7.28
C ARG A 18 3.18 -8.18 -7.25
N VAL A 19 2.66 -7.48 -6.26
CA VAL A 19 2.92 -6.05 -6.12
C VAL A 19 4.41 -5.80 -5.89
N SER A 20 5.04 -6.63 -5.06
CA SER A 20 6.47 -6.52 -4.80
C SER A 20 7.25 -6.67 -6.12
N LYS A 21 6.87 -7.64 -6.92
CA LYS A 21 7.54 -7.89 -8.18
C LYS A 21 7.36 -6.76 -9.18
N ASP A 22 6.14 -6.24 -9.26
CA ASP A 22 5.82 -5.19 -10.23
C ASP A 22 6.37 -3.83 -9.83
N THR A 23 6.37 -3.51 -8.54
CA THR A 23 6.81 -2.21 -8.06
C THR A 23 8.26 -2.21 -7.62
N LYS A 24 8.87 -3.39 -7.51
CA LYS A 24 10.23 -3.57 -7.02
C LYS A 24 10.40 -3.20 -5.55
N ILE A 25 9.30 -3.10 -4.82
CA ILE A 25 9.35 -2.91 -3.38
C ILE A 25 9.58 -4.29 -2.77
N PRO A 26 10.64 -4.48 -1.96
CA PRO A 26 10.92 -5.80 -1.40
C PRO A 26 9.76 -6.33 -0.55
N GLN A 27 9.54 -7.64 -0.59
CA GLN A 27 8.50 -8.26 0.22
C GLN A 27 8.72 -8.03 1.71
N SER A 28 9.98 -7.95 2.13
CA SER A 28 10.30 -7.68 3.53
C SER A 28 9.74 -6.33 3.97
N VAL A 29 9.77 -5.35 3.08
CA VAL A 29 9.22 -4.03 3.37
C VAL A 29 7.70 -4.11 3.50
N LEU A 30 7.06 -4.82 2.59
CA LEU A 30 5.60 -5.00 2.66
C LEU A 30 5.20 -5.73 3.94
N SER A 31 6.00 -6.72 4.33
CA SER A 31 5.76 -7.46 5.55
C SER A 31 5.89 -6.56 6.78
N ASP A 32 6.87 -5.66 6.78
CA ASP A 32 7.04 -4.71 7.87
C ASP A 32 5.83 -3.80 8.01
N TRP A 33 5.27 -3.36 6.89
CA TRP A 33 4.06 -2.54 6.92
C TRP A 33 2.89 -3.32 7.52
N LYS A 34 2.77 -4.58 7.15
CA LYS A 34 1.71 -5.44 7.66
C LYS A 34 1.81 -5.62 9.17
N ARG A 35 3.04 -5.75 9.67
CA ARG A 35 3.29 -5.95 11.09
C ARG A 35 3.32 -4.66 11.90
N GLY A 36 3.25 -3.53 11.23
CA GLY A 36 3.32 -2.25 11.90
C GLY A 36 4.71 -1.83 12.33
N ARG A 37 5.74 -2.49 11.81
CA ARG A 37 7.13 -2.15 12.13
C ARG A 37 7.58 -0.86 11.48
N SER A 38 7.03 -0.56 10.33
CA SER A 38 7.34 0.66 9.62
C SER A 38 6.14 1.09 8.81
N ASN A 39 6.17 2.33 8.36
CA ASN A 39 5.12 2.87 7.52
C ASN A 39 5.74 3.33 6.22
N PRO A 40 5.00 3.23 5.10
CA PRO A 40 5.53 3.69 3.83
C PRO A 40 5.67 5.21 3.83
N LYS A 41 6.74 5.67 3.21
CA LYS A 41 6.95 7.10 3.01
C LYS A 41 6.20 7.53 1.76
N VAL A 42 6.14 8.84 1.55
CA VAL A 42 5.38 9.40 0.45
C VAL A 42 5.82 8.82 -0.90
N ASP A 43 7.10 8.62 -1.11
CA ASP A 43 7.59 8.06 -2.37
C ASP A 43 7.02 6.67 -2.63
N LYS A 44 6.95 5.83 -1.60
CA LYS A 44 6.38 4.50 -1.75
C LYS A 44 4.88 4.55 -1.95
N LEU A 45 4.21 5.44 -1.22
CA LEU A 45 2.77 5.62 -1.38
C LEU A 45 2.44 6.07 -2.80
N LYS A 46 3.27 6.93 -3.36
CA LYS A 46 3.04 7.39 -4.73
C LYS A 46 3.16 6.24 -5.72
N ILE A 47 4.16 5.38 -5.53
CA ILE A 47 4.33 4.21 -6.39
C ILE A 47 3.10 3.32 -6.32
N LEU A 48 2.61 3.05 -5.11
CA LEU A 48 1.43 2.22 -4.94
C LEU A 48 0.18 2.87 -5.52
N ALA A 49 0.03 4.17 -5.32
CA ALA A 49 -1.12 4.90 -5.85
C ALA A 49 -1.14 4.81 -7.37
N ASP A 50 0.01 5.03 -8.00
CA ASP A 50 0.11 4.93 -9.45
C ASP A 50 -0.16 3.49 -9.92
N TYR A 51 0.38 2.53 -9.20
CA TYR A 51 0.22 1.13 -9.56
C TYR A 51 -1.25 0.70 -9.57
N PHE A 52 -2.00 1.15 -8.56
CA PHE A 52 -3.41 0.79 -8.43
C PHE A 52 -4.35 1.80 -9.06
N SER A 53 -3.81 2.86 -9.66
CA SER A 53 -4.62 3.92 -10.30
C SER A 53 -5.57 4.60 -9.33
N VAL A 54 -5.08 4.88 -8.13
CA VAL A 54 -5.83 5.61 -7.12
C VAL A 54 -5.03 6.86 -6.74
N PRO A 55 -5.68 7.90 -6.23
CA PRO A 55 -4.95 9.07 -5.77
C PRO A 55 -4.17 8.73 -4.51
N ILE A 56 -3.04 9.41 -4.32
CA ILE A 56 -2.22 9.17 -3.12
C ILE A 56 -3.00 9.47 -1.85
N GLU A 57 -3.95 10.38 -1.92
CA GLU A 57 -4.81 10.72 -0.79
C GLU A 57 -5.58 9.52 -0.28
N TYR A 58 -5.81 8.53 -1.12
CA TYR A 58 -6.46 7.31 -0.69
C TYR A 58 -5.75 6.69 0.51
N PHE A 59 -4.42 6.71 0.47
CA PHE A 59 -3.63 6.17 1.58
C PHE A 59 -3.46 7.18 2.70
N LEU A 60 -3.34 8.46 2.35
CA LEU A 60 -3.13 9.50 3.35
C LEU A 60 -4.39 9.77 4.18
N ASP A 61 -5.52 9.47 3.62
CA ASP A 61 -6.82 9.71 4.26
C ASP A 61 -7.12 8.70 5.35
N ASP A 62 -6.15 7.86 5.66
CA ASP A 62 -6.30 6.81 6.65
C ASP A 62 -6.59 7.36 8.05
N SER A 63 -6.11 8.55 8.32
CA SER A 63 -6.29 9.17 9.62
C SER A 63 -7.66 9.83 9.79
N ALA A 64 -8.39 9.98 8.72
CA ALA A 64 -9.71 10.58 8.77
C ALA A 64 -10.65 9.64 9.54
N PRO A 65 -11.24 10.05 10.56
CA PRO A 65 -12.02 9.16 11.38
C PRO A 65 -13.45 9.43 11.46
N GLN A 66 -12.84 9.43 11.02
CA GLN A 66 -13.38 9.64 10.85
C GLN A 66 -14.00 9.87 10.66
N SER A 67 -13.82 10.15 10.65
CA SER A 67 -14.26 10.55 10.48
C SER A 67 -14.76 10.32 10.50
#